data_c326fcffa9e308e50dd605ee67caa991
#
_entry.id   c326fcffa9e308e50dd605ee67caa991
#
_cell.length_a   1.000
_cell.length_b   1.000
_cell.length_c   1.000
_cell.angle_alpha   90.00
_cell.angle_beta   90.00
_cell.angle_gamma   90.00
#
_symmetry.space_group_name_H-M   'P 1'
#
loop_
_entity.id
_entity.type
_entity.pdbx_description
1 polymer ?
#
loop_
_entity_poly.entity_id
_entity_poly.type
_entity_poly.pdbx_seq_one_letter_code
_entity_poly.pdbx_strand_id
1 'polypeptide(L)'
;ATDETLRRISDFVEQGGEVVMLYKSGYCNEDDAVRPVLAPGPLAAACGFTYQEFSSIRRLNLRPNDIGAADNTVGTWMEFLCPTTAKPLAYADHGFFGKWPCVTENSFGKGHLTYIGAVPSQELLQKLIARAADRKGIATAERKLRFPIVLRSGTNGDGRGVHYMFNFSAVEQTVAWPFADSESQLDGQKLSRGASEEPNTDGKKSEVNRPRVRYVEGASMNSIWVNHSLGIDPATGKEIFVARNGDL
;
A
#
# COMPACT_ATOMS: atom_id res chain seq x y z
N ALA A 1 -21.05 -7.35 -8.73
CA ALA A 1 -21.10 -7.95 -7.38
C ALA A 1 -22.54 -8.09 -6.92
N THR A 2 -22.86 -9.14 -6.13
CA THR A 2 -24.19 -9.34 -5.56
C THR A 2 -24.49 -8.33 -4.45
N ASP A 3 -25.78 -8.08 -4.18
CA ASP A 3 -26.20 -7.26 -3.05
C ASP A 3 -25.70 -7.80 -1.71
N GLU A 4 -25.65 -9.13 -1.58
CA GLU A 4 -25.13 -9.79 -0.38
C GLU A 4 -23.65 -9.46 -0.16
N THR A 5 -22.82 -9.52 -1.21
CA THR A 5 -21.41 -9.13 -1.13
C THR A 5 -21.26 -7.68 -0.67
N LEU A 6 -22.07 -6.77 -1.23
CA LEU A 6 -22.01 -5.36 -0.86
C LEU A 6 -22.45 -5.11 0.59
N ARG A 7 -23.47 -5.84 1.07
CA ARG A 7 -23.89 -5.79 2.49
C ARG A 7 -22.78 -6.32 3.41
N ARG A 8 -22.12 -7.44 3.07
CA ARG A 8 -20.99 -7.97 3.85
C ARG A 8 -19.83 -6.97 3.96
N ILE A 9 -19.57 -6.19 2.90
CA ILE A 9 -18.60 -5.09 2.96
C ILE A 9 -19.05 -4.02 3.94
N SER A 10 -20.32 -3.63 3.91
CA SER A 10 -20.89 -2.67 4.87
C SER A 10 -20.79 -3.17 6.30
N ASP A 11 -21.16 -4.44 6.56
CA ASP A 11 -21.07 -5.07 7.88
C ASP A 11 -19.61 -5.13 8.37
N PHE A 12 -18.65 -5.42 7.48
CA PHE A 12 -17.23 -5.40 7.80
C PHE A 12 -16.77 -4.01 8.26
N VAL A 13 -17.20 -2.95 7.56
CA VAL A 13 -16.89 -1.57 7.97
C VAL A 13 -17.56 -1.27 9.32
N GLU A 14 -18.85 -1.61 9.49
CA GLU A 14 -19.58 -1.36 10.73
C GLU A 14 -18.92 -1.99 11.95
N GLN A 15 -18.36 -3.19 11.80
CA GLN A 15 -17.64 -3.91 12.84
C GLN A 15 -16.22 -3.37 13.10
N GLY A 16 -15.80 -2.39 12.37
CA GLY A 16 -14.51 -1.73 12.56
C GLY A 16 -13.52 -1.96 11.44
N GLY A 17 -13.91 -2.50 10.29
CA GLY A 17 -13.07 -2.66 9.11
C GLY A 17 -12.67 -1.32 8.49
N GLU A 18 -11.51 -1.31 7.83
CA GLU A 18 -11.07 -0.21 6.97
C GLU A 18 -11.18 -0.66 5.52
N VAL A 19 -11.89 0.10 4.71
CA VAL A 19 -12.13 -0.21 3.30
C VAL A 19 -11.73 0.98 2.44
N VAL A 20 -11.00 0.72 1.35
CA VAL A 20 -10.75 1.69 0.29
C VAL A 20 -11.39 1.15 -0.98
N MET A 21 -12.35 1.88 -1.52
CA MET A 21 -13.08 1.52 -2.73
C MET A 21 -12.82 2.50 -3.85
N LEU A 22 -12.86 2.00 -5.07
CA LEU A 22 -12.71 2.79 -6.28
C LEU A 22 -14.08 3.00 -6.96
N TYR A 23 -14.08 3.93 -7.89
CA TYR A 23 -15.21 4.24 -8.75
C TYR A 23 -15.92 3.00 -9.30
N LYS A 24 -17.18 3.13 -9.66
CA LYS A 24 -18.10 2.06 -10.13
C LYS A 24 -18.38 0.95 -9.11
N SER A 25 -17.89 1.06 -7.88
CA SER A 25 -18.26 0.10 -6.84
C SER A 25 -19.75 0.21 -6.51
N GLY A 26 -20.46 -0.93 -6.58
CA GLY A 26 -21.90 -0.99 -6.33
C GLY A 26 -22.78 -0.42 -7.45
N TYR A 27 -22.21 0.02 -8.60
CA TYR A 27 -22.96 0.58 -9.73
C TYR A 27 -23.77 -0.49 -10.48
N CYS A 28 -23.13 -1.64 -10.80
CA CYS A 28 -23.80 -2.77 -11.46
C CYS A 28 -23.98 -3.95 -10.50
N ASN A 29 -24.96 -4.81 -10.83
CA ASN A 29 -25.18 -6.09 -10.19
C ASN A 29 -24.20 -7.17 -10.72
N GLU A 30 -24.43 -8.43 -10.41
CA GLU A 30 -23.61 -9.58 -10.84
C GLU A 30 -23.68 -9.86 -12.34
N ASP A 31 -24.74 -9.44 -13.00
CA ASP A 31 -24.98 -9.59 -14.44
C ASP A 31 -24.54 -8.37 -15.25
N ASP A 32 -23.76 -7.47 -14.63
CA ASP A 32 -23.34 -6.16 -15.18
C ASP A 32 -24.49 -5.21 -15.53
N ALA A 33 -25.70 -5.51 -15.07
CA ALA A 33 -26.83 -4.60 -15.20
C ALA A 33 -26.75 -3.46 -14.18
N VAL A 34 -27.00 -2.24 -14.64
CA VAL A 34 -27.08 -1.05 -13.76
C VAL A 34 -28.20 -1.23 -12.74
N ARG A 35 -27.91 -1.01 -11.48
CA ARG A 35 -28.91 -1.12 -10.42
C ARG A 35 -30.01 -0.05 -10.56
N PRO A 36 -31.29 -0.39 -10.31
CA PRO A 36 -32.40 0.57 -10.41
C PRO A 36 -32.50 1.48 -9.18
N VAL A 37 -31.40 1.74 -8.49
CA VAL A 37 -31.28 2.59 -7.31
C VAL A 37 -30.07 3.50 -7.47
N LEU A 38 -30.06 4.62 -6.74
CA LEU A 38 -28.90 5.51 -6.75
C LEU A 38 -27.63 4.76 -6.36
N ALA A 39 -26.57 4.96 -7.11
CA ALA A 39 -25.27 4.41 -6.79
C ALA A 39 -24.72 5.05 -5.49
N PRO A 40 -23.97 4.32 -4.70
CA PRO A 40 -23.45 2.97 -4.89
C PRO A 40 -24.42 1.84 -4.41
N GLY A 41 -25.72 2.03 -4.47
CA GLY A 41 -26.70 1.01 -4.14
C GLY A 41 -26.64 0.56 -2.67
N PRO A 42 -26.49 -0.75 -2.38
CA PRO A 42 -26.44 -1.25 -1.00
C PRO A 42 -25.31 -0.70 -0.14
N LEU A 43 -24.29 -0.10 -0.76
CA LEU A 43 -23.17 0.54 -0.04
C LEU A 43 -23.45 1.98 0.36
N ALA A 44 -24.56 2.58 -0.05
CA ALA A 44 -24.81 4.01 0.13
C ALA A 44 -24.67 4.47 1.59
N ALA A 45 -25.15 3.68 2.56
CA ALA A 45 -25.05 4.00 3.97
C ALA A 45 -23.58 3.95 4.46
N ALA A 46 -22.84 2.89 4.13
CA ALA A 46 -21.44 2.75 4.50
C ALA A 46 -20.54 3.78 3.78
N CYS A 47 -20.85 4.11 2.53
CA CYS A 47 -20.15 5.15 1.76
C CYS A 47 -20.49 6.57 2.24
N GLY A 48 -21.68 6.79 2.79
CA GLY A 48 -22.15 8.09 3.26
C GLY A 48 -22.41 9.11 2.15
N PHE A 49 -22.70 8.64 0.93
CA PHE A 49 -23.07 9.46 -0.23
C PHE A 49 -23.91 8.66 -1.20
N THR A 50 -24.50 9.36 -2.16
CA THR A 50 -25.11 8.77 -3.36
C THR A 50 -24.60 9.52 -4.59
N TYR A 51 -24.77 8.92 -5.78
CA TYR A 51 -24.58 9.62 -7.05
C TYR A 51 -25.45 9.00 -8.13
N GLN A 52 -25.71 9.78 -9.17
CA GLN A 52 -26.45 9.36 -10.35
C GLN A 52 -25.69 9.67 -11.63
N GLU A 53 -24.88 10.73 -11.60
CA GLU A 53 -24.17 11.26 -12.75
C GLU A 53 -22.67 10.99 -12.66
N PHE A 54 -22.07 10.85 -13.81
CA PHE A 54 -20.63 10.73 -13.98
C PHE A 54 -20.19 11.29 -15.34
N SER A 55 -18.90 11.49 -15.51
CA SER A 55 -18.34 11.97 -16.77
C SER A 55 -16.97 11.36 -17.04
N SER A 56 -16.65 11.23 -18.33
CA SER A 56 -15.26 11.08 -18.75
C SER A 56 -14.54 12.41 -18.60
N ILE A 57 -13.38 12.39 -17.98
CA ILE A 57 -12.57 13.58 -17.75
C ILE A 57 -11.16 13.40 -18.31
N ARG A 58 -10.49 14.51 -18.64
CA ARG A 58 -9.05 14.54 -18.81
C ARG A 58 -8.37 14.55 -17.44
N ARG A 59 -7.05 14.41 -17.42
CA ARG A 59 -6.29 14.56 -16.19
C ARG A 59 -6.52 15.93 -15.57
N LEU A 60 -6.95 15.96 -14.31
CA LEU A 60 -7.21 17.15 -13.51
C LEU A 60 -6.35 17.11 -12.24
N ASN A 61 -5.80 18.25 -11.88
CA ASN A 61 -5.21 18.42 -10.56
C ASN A 61 -6.33 18.46 -9.51
N LEU A 62 -6.04 17.97 -8.34
CA LEU A 62 -6.90 18.19 -7.17
C LEU A 62 -6.46 19.50 -6.48
N ARG A 63 -7.42 20.18 -5.86
CA ARG A 63 -7.13 21.31 -4.97
C ARG A 63 -6.20 20.85 -3.85
N PRO A 64 -5.41 21.75 -3.23
CA PRO A 64 -4.62 21.42 -2.05
C PRO A 64 -5.46 20.69 -1.00
N ASN A 65 -4.92 19.59 -0.48
CA ASN A 65 -5.58 18.74 0.50
C ASN A 65 -4.54 18.09 1.42
N ASP A 66 -4.98 17.41 2.48
CA ASP A 66 -4.13 16.81 3.51
C ASP A 66 -3.73 15.34 3.21
N ILE A 67 -4.02 14.82 2.01
CA ILE A 67 -3.62 13.46 1.61
C ILE A 67 -2.11 13.37 1.39
N GLY A 68 -1.49 14.46 0.92
CA GLY A 68 -0.03 14.56 0.80
C GLY A 68 0.57 13.77 -0.36
N ALA A 69 -0.16 13.59 -1.48
CA ALA A 69 0.37 13.04 -2.71
C ALA A 69 1.07 14.14 -3.52
N ALA A 70 2.31 13.90 -3.99
CA ALA A 70 3.00 14.83 -4.87
C ALA A 70 2.34 14.84 -6.27
N ASP A 71 2.00 13.65 -6.82
CA ASP A 71 1.10 13.54 -7.97
C ASP A 71 -0.36 13.51 -7.49
N ASN A 72 -0.89 14.68 -7.19
CA ASN A 72 -2.23 14.89 -6.65
C ASN A 72 -3.24 15.09 -7.80
N THR A 73 -3.45 14.04 -8.61
CA THR A 73 -4.28 14.10 -9.83
C THR A 73 -5.29 12.96 -9.93
N VAL A 74 -6.35 13.22 -10.68
CA VAL A 74 -7.36 12.23 -11.13
C VAL A 74 -7.58 12.37 -12.63
N GLY A 75 -8.12 11.34 -13.27
CA GLY A 75 -8.40 11.39 -14.70
C GLY A 75 -9.39 10.33 -15.18
N THR A 76 -9.60 10.27 -16.49
CA THR A 76 -10.40 9.26 -17.22
C THR A 76 -11.88 9.24 -16.85
N TRP A 77 -12.23 9.13 -15.58
CA TRP A 77 -13.59 8.95 -15.06
C TRP A 77 -13.79 9.75 -13.78
N MET A 78 -14.95 10.33 -13.59
CA MET A 78 -15.35 11.00 -12.34
C MET A 78 -16.83 10.86 -12.10
N GLU A 79 -17.20 10.40 -10.92
CA GLU A 79 -18.55 10.33 -10.40
C GLU A 79 -18.89 11.60 -9.63
N PHE A 80 -20.12 12.07 -9.74
CA PHE A 80 -20.57 13.30 -9.08
C PHE A 80 -21.14 12.95 -7.71
N LEU A 81 -20.24 12.67 -6.77
CA LEU A 81 -20.59 12.23 -5.43
C LEU A 81 -21.38 13.31 -4.70
N CYS A 82 -22.54 12.95 -4.15
CA CYS A 82 -23.40 13.81 -3.31
C CYS A 82 -23.33 13.32 -1.86
N PRO A 83 -22.37 13.83 -1.03
CA PRO A 83 -22.20 13.41 0.35
C PRO A 83 -23.45 13.65 1.19
N THR A 84 -23.75 12.69 2.07
CA THR A 84 -24.76 12.79 3.13
C THR A 84 -24.11 12.82 4.49
N THR A 85 -23.36 11.76 4.85
CA THR A 85 -22.58 11.66 6.09
C THR A 85 -21.07 11.62 5.82
N ALA A 86 -20.65 11.32 4.59
CA ALA A 86 -19.25 11.26 4.23
C ALA A 86 -18.58 12.64 4.26
N LYS A 87 -17.37 12.67 4.78
CA LYS A 87 -16.48 13.83 4.74
C LYS A 87 -15.76 13.88 3.40
N PRO A 88 -15.89 14.96 2.61
CA PRO A 88 -15.04 15.18 1.45
C PRO A 88 -13.55 15.32 1.85
N LEU A 89 -12.67 14.61 1.14
CA LEU A 89 -11.22 14.71 1.32
C LEU A 89 -10.55 15.49 0.21
N ALA A 90 -11.04 15.40 -1.03
CA ALA A 90 -10.43 16.08 -2.17
C ALA A 90 -11.46 16.44 -3.24
N TYR A 91 -11.21 17.57 -3.89
CA TYR A 91 -11.97 18.10 -5.02
C TYR A 91 -11.04 18.35 -6.21
N ALA A 92 -11.59 18.20 -7.43
CA ALA A 92 -10.87 18.63 -8.63
C ALA A 92 -10.70 20.15 -8.65
N ASP A 93 -9.53 20.61 -9.10
CA ASP A 93 -9.29 22.03 -9.37
C ASP A 93 -9.84 22.38 -10.76
N HIS A 94 -11.16 22.45 -10.84
CA HIS A 94 -11.90 22.73 -12.07
C HIS A 94 -13.24 23.43 -11.76
N GLY A 95 -13.60 24.43 -12.55
CA GLY A 95 -14.80 25.24 -12.30
C GLY A 95 -16.11 24.46 -12.31
N PHE A 96 -16.23 23.43 -13.14
CA PHE A 96 -17.42 22.57 -13.19
C PHE A 96 -17.24 21.33 -12.30
N PHE A 97 -16.23 20.50 -12.55
CA PHE A 97 -16.02 19.24 -11.85
C PHE A 97 -15.66 19.43 -10.37
N GLY A 98 -15.09 20.56 -10.00
CA GLY A 98 -14.76 20.89 -8.62
C GLY A 98 -15.96 21.19 -7.72
N LYS A 99 -17.20 20.98 -8.20
CA LYS A 99 -18.43 21.05 -7.39
C LYS A 99 -18.68 19.78 -6.57
N TRP A 100 -18.14 18.64 -7.03
CA TRP A 100 -18.29 17.34 -6.38
C TRP A 100 -16.94 16.83 -5.88
N PRO A 101 -16.89 16.20 -4.71
CA PRO A 101 -15.64 15.60 -4.24
C PRO A 101 -15.23 14.42 -5.12
N CYS A 102 -13.91 14.29 -5.36
CA CYS A 102 -13.33 13.12 -6.02
C CYS A 102 -13.03 12.00 -5.01
N VAL A 103 -12.79 12.37 -3.75
CA VAL A 103 -12.46 11.45 -2.67
C VAL A 103 -13.28 11.80 -1.45
N THR A 104 -13.92 10.81 -0.86
CA THR A 104 -14.68 10.93 0.39
C THR A 104 -14.25 9.88 1.39
N GLU A 105 -14.50 10.16 2.67
CA GLU A 105 -14.29 9.22 3.77
C GLU A 105 -15.53 9.26 4.67
N ASN A 106 -16.07 8.10 4.99
CA ASN A 106 -17.19 7.97 5.90
C ASN A 106 -16.83 7.11 7.11
N SER A 107 -17.21 7.57 8.30
CA SER A 107 -17.21 6.74 9.50
C SER A 107 -18.53 5.99 9.55
N PHE A 108 -18.49 4.67 9.57
CA PHE A 108 -19.68 3.83 9.63
C PHE A 108 -19.51 2.75 10.70
N GLY A 109 -20.33 2.80 11.73
CA GLY A 109 -20.13 1.99 12.92
C GLY A 109 -18.78 2.28 13.59
N LYS A 110 -17.92 1.26 13.69
CA LYS A 110 -16.57 1.34 14.29
C LYS A 110 -15.45 1.49 13.25
N GLY A 111 -15.78 1.45 11.98
CA GLY A 111 -14.83 1.48 10.88
C GLY A 111 -14.95 2.69 9.97
N HIS A 112 -14.19 2.66 8.87
CA HIS A 112 -14.19 3.74 7.90
C HIS A 112 -14.17 3.17 6.48
N LEU A 113 -14.85 3.88 5.59
CA LEU A 113 -14.82 3.61 4.17
C LEU A 113 -14.33 4.87 3.43
N THR A 114 -13.19 4.73 2.76
CA THR A 114 -12.66 5.74 1.84
C THR A 114 -13.09 5.37 0.43
N TYR A 115 -13.73 6.30 -0.27
CA TYR A 115 -14.19 6.09 -1.64
C TYR A 115 -13.52 7.09 -2.59
N ILE A 116 -13.04 6.59 -3.72
CA ILE A 116 -12.38 7.36 -4.77
C ILE A 116 -13.26 7.29 -6.01
N GLY A 117 -14.06 8.33 -6.23
CA GLY A 117 -15.03 8.42 -7.33
C GLY A 117 -14.42 8.82 -8.69
N ALA A 118 -13.11 8.71 -8.83
CA ALA A 118 -12.38 9.01 -10.06
C ALA A 118 -11.18 8.06 -10.20
N VAL A 119 -10.54 7.99 -11.38
CA VAL A 119 -9.29 7.25 -11.53
C VAL A 119 -8.15 8.06 -10.92
N PRO A 120 -7.60 7.65 -9.77
CA PRO A 120 -6.54 8.39 -9.11
C PRO A 120 -5.18 8.16 -9.79
N SER A 121 -4.23 9.08 -9.57
CA SER A 121 -2.82 8.78 -9.81
C SER A 121 -2.37 7.63 -8.91
N GLN A 122 -1.30 6.95 -9.29
CA GLN A 122 -0.74 5.86 -8.50
C GLN A 122 -0.33 6.35 -7.10
N GLU A 123 0.26 7.54 -7.01
CA GLU A 123 0.71 8.08 -5.73
C GLU A 123 -0.46 8.47 -4.83
N LEU A 124 -1.50 9.09 -5.38
CA LEU A 124 -2.72 9.40 -4.63
C LEU A 124 -3.36 8.13 -4.05
N LEU A 125 -3.47 7.07 -4.86
CA LEU A 125 -3.98 5.77 -4.40
C LEU A 125 -3.12 5.18 -3.28
N GLN A 126 -1.79 5.19 -3.45
CA GLN A 126 -0.86 4.70 -2.43
C GLN A 126 -1.01 5.46 -1.10
N LYS A 127 -1.17 6.78 -1.14
CA LYS A 127 -1.36 7.60 0.06
C LYS A 127 -2.67 7.28 0.77
N LEU A 128 -3.75 7.09 0.02
CA LEU A 128 -5.06 6.73 0.60
C LEU A 128 -5.05 5.33 1.22
N ILE A 129 -4.44 4.34 0.55
CA ILE A 129 -4.24 3.00 1.13
C ILE A 129 -3.34 3.07 2.37
N ALA A 130 -2.27 3.88 2.31
CA ALA A 130 -1.38 4.09 3.45
C ALA A 130 -2.14 4.65 4.65
N ARG A 131 -2.98 5.68 4.44
CA ARG A 131 -3.80 6.29 5.48
C ARG A 131 -4.73 5.29 6.17
N ALA A 132 -5.41 4.43 5.39
CA ALA A 132 -6.27 3.38 5.93
C ALA A 132 -5.47 2.35 6.77
N ALA A 133 -4.31 1.93 6.27
CA ALA A 133 -3.44 0.98 6.97
C ALA A 133 -2.82 1.57 8.25
N ASP A 134 -2.46 2.87 8.26
CA ASP A 134 -1.95 3.56 9.45
C ASP A 134 -3.01 3.64 10.55
N ARG A 135 -4.26 3.91 10.17
CA ARG A 135 -5.39 3.93 11.10
C ARG A 135 -5.59 2.59 11.80
N LYS A 136 -5.33 1.49 11.10
CA LYS A 136 -5.38 0.12 11.66
C LYS A 136 -4.10 -0.33 12.36
N GLY A 137 -3.09 0.51 12.41
CA GLY A 137 -1.82 0.14 13.05
C GLY A 137 -1.06 -0.98 12.32
N ILE A 138 -1.42 -1.29 11.05
CA ILE A 138 -0.71 -2.26 10.21
C ILE A 138 0.42 -1.61 9.40
N ALA A 139 0.92 -0.48 9.87
CA ALA A 139 2.12 0.15 9.34
C ALA A 139 3.35 -0.66 9.77
N THR A 140 3.74 -1.63 8.97
CA THR A 140 4.92 -2.46 9.20
C THR A 140 6.20 -1.73 8.80
N ALA A 141 7.35 -2.21 9.29
CA ALA A 141 8.66 -1.73 8.85
C ALA A 141 8.84 -1.82 7.33
N GLU A 142 8.19 -2.80 6.69
CA GLU A 142 8.19 -3.02 5.25
C GLU A 142 7.66 -1.82 4.47
N ARG A 143 6.64 -1.13 4.99
CA ARG A 143 6.05 0.04 4.33
C ARG A 143 6.92 1.30 4.39
N LYS A 144 7.90 1.34 5.29
CA LYS A 144 8.85 2.46 5.40
C LYS A 144 9.95 2.38 4.34
N LEU A 145 10.19 1.19 3.81
CA LEU A 145 11.15 0.98 2.72
C LEU A 145 10.45 1.22 1.38
N ARG A 146 11.18 1.84 0.47
CA ARG A 146 10.70 2.14 -0.89
C ARG A 146 11.50 1.36 -1.91
N PHE A 147 10.86 1.03 -3.02
CA PHE A 147 11.57 0.51 -4.19
C PHE A 147 12.82 1.36 -4.49
N PRO A 148 13.98 0.77 -4.75
CA PRO A 148 14.20 -0.62 -5.15
C PRO A 148 14.36 -1.64 -4.00
N ILE A 149 14.25 -1.24 -2.75
CA ILE A 149 14.34 -2.15 -1.61
C ILE A 149 12.96 -2.71 -1.28
N VAL A 150 12.88 -4.02 -1.21
CA VAL A 150 11.66 -4.73 -0.81
C VAL A 150 11.98 -5.62 0.39
N LEU A 151 11.25 -5.43 1.48
CA LEU A 151 11.32 -6.26 2.67
C LEU A 151 10.10 -7.17 2.74
N ARG A 152 10.30 -8.42 3.10
CA ARG A 152 9.25 -9.38 3.42
C ARG A 152 9.57 -10.04 4.75
N SER A 153 8.58 -10.14 5.62
CA SER A 153 8.72 -10.71 6.94
C SER A 153 7.72 -11.83 7.16
N GLY A 154 8.09 -12.81 7.95
CA GLY A 154 7.27 -13.94 8.33
C GLY A 154 7.78 -14.58 9.60
N THR A 155 7.15 -15.67 10.01
CA THR A 155 7.58 -16.49 11.14
C THR A 155 7.84 -17.90 10.63
N ASN A 156 8.98 -18.48 10.98
CA ASN A 156 9.29 -19.86 10.64
C ASN A 156 8.54 -20.86 11.53
N GLY A 157 8.73 -22.16 11.27
CA GLY A 157 8.10 -23.23 12.04
C GLY A 157 8.47 -23.25 13.53
N ASP A 158 9.60 -22.66 13.90
CA ASP A 158 10.08 -22.57 15.29
C ASP A 158 9.60 -21.29 16.00
N GLY A 159 8.73 -20.51 15.36
CA GLY A 159 8.22 -19.26 15.92
C GLY A 159 9.20 -18.07 15.83
N ARG A 160 10.33 -18.22 15.14
CA ARG A 160 11.30 -17.13 14.95
C ARG A 160 10.90 -16.23 13.79
N GLY A 161 11.08 -14.91 13.94
CA GLY A 161 10.91 -13.96 12.87
C GLY A 161 11.98 -14.16 11.79
N VAL A 162 11.55 -14.20 10.53
CA VAL A 162 12.43 -14.30 9.36
C VAL A 162 12.15 -13.10 8.45
N HIS A 163 13.20 -12.45 8.01
CA HIS A 163 13.12 -11.25 7.20
C HIS A 163 13.95 -11.40 5.93
N TYR A 164 13.31 -11.17 4.78
CA TYR A 164 13.97 -11.19 3.47
C TYR A 164 14.03 -9.78 2.92
N MET A 165 15.22 -9.29 2.67
CA MET A 165 15.45 -7.98 2.06
C MET A 165 16.02 -8.16 0.66
N PHE A 166 15.33 -7.58 -0.32
CA PHE A 166 15.71 -7.63 -1.72
C PHE A 166 16.08 -6.22 -2.20
N ASN A 167 17.19 -6.14 -2.94
CA ASN A 167 17.56 -4.95 -3.68
C ASN A 167 17.36 -5.21 -5.18
N PHE A 168 16.38 -4.53 -5.77
CA PHE A 168 16.06 -4.62 -7.20
C PHE A 168 16.79 -3.56 -8.04
N SER A 169 17.84 -2.94 -7.52
CA SER A 169 18.70 -2.02 -8.28
C SER A 169 20.04 -2.63 -8.58
N ALA A 170 20.73 -2.08 -9.58
CA ALA A 170 22.11 -2.48 -9.93
C ALA A 170 23.18 -1.84 -9.01
N VAL A 171 22.78 -1.05 -8.02
CA VAL A 171 23.69 -0.36 -7.12
C VAL A 171 23.46 -0.77 -5.67
N GLU A 172 24.53 -0.71 -4.88
CA GLU A 172 24.45 -0.97 -3.44
C GLU A 172 23.52 0.06 -2.77
N GLN A 173 22.63 -0.43 -1.92
CA GLN A 173 21.70 0.39 -1.16
C GLN A 173 22.01 0.26 0.33
N THR A 174 21.98 1.38 1.05
CA THR A 174 22.12 1.39 2.50
C THR A 174 20.76 1.67 3.13
N VAL A 175 20.33 0.79 4.01
CA VAL A 175 19.06 0.92 4.73
C VAL A 175 19.28 0.77 6.23
N ALA A 176 18.50 1.49 7.02
CA ALA A 176 18.45 1.28 8.45
C ALA A 176 17.70 -0.02 8.76
N TRP A 177 18.32 -0.94 9.49
CA TRP A 177 17.69 -2.19 9.87
C TRP A 177 16.57 -1.93 10.88
N PRO A 178 15.33 -2.32 10.61
CA PRO A 178 14.20 -1.93 11.43
C PRO A 178 13.93 -2.86 12.63
N PHE A 179 14.61 -4.01 12.70
CA PHE A 179 14.37 -5.02 13.75
C PHE A 179 15.54 -5.05 14.73
N ALA A 180 15.27 -5.48 15.97
CA ALA A 180 16.29 -5.73 16.98
C ALA A 180 16.78 -7.19 16.91
N ASP A 181 17.98 -7.44 17.42
CA ASP A 181 18.53 -8.76 17.70
C ASP A 181 18.42 -9.79 16.55
N SER A 182 18.73 -9.33 15.35
CA SER A 182 18.72 -10.15 14.15
C SER A 182 20.12 -10.60 13.76
N GLU A 183 20.21 -11.73 13.07
CA GLU A 183 21.46 -12.23 12.51
C GLU A 183 21.28 -12.52 11.02
N SER A 184 22.22 -12.02 10.21
CA SER A 184 22.24 -12.28 8.78
C SER A 184 22.62 -13.75 8.53
N GLN A 185 21.74 -14.46 7.82
CA GLN A 185 22.01 -15.85 7.44
C GLN A 185 23.02 -15.98 6.28
N LEU A 186 23.39 -14.86 5.63
CA LEU A 186 24.34 -14.88 4.53
C LEU A 186 25.80 -14.83 5.02
N ASP A 187 26.08 -14.08 6.07
CA ASP A 187 27.43 -13.79 6.53
C ASP A 187 27.60 -13.85 8.07
N GLY A 188 26.53 -14.16 8.80
CA GLY A 188 26.54 -14.25 10.26
C GLY A 188 26.63 -12.89 10.97
N GLN A 189 26.51 -11.78 10.24
CA GLN A 189 26.55 -10.45 10.86
C GLN A 189 25.37 -10.23 11.80
N LYS A 190 25.66 -9.78 13.03
CA LYS A 190 24.62 -9.35 13.96
C LYS A 190 24.09 -7.98 13.55
N LEU A 191 22.79 -7.87 13.44
CA LEU A 191 22.08 -6.67 13.02
C LEU A 191 21.31 -6.11 14.23
N SER A 192 21.58 -4.87 14.60
CA SER A 192 20.81 -4.16 15.63
C SER A 192 19.92 -3.12 14.99
N ARG A 193 18.84 -2.79 15.66
CA ARG A 193 17.94 -1.70 15.26
C ARG A 193 18.75 -0.40 15.19
N GLY A 194 18.72 0.28 14.04
CA GLY A 194 19.36 1.58 13.88
C GLY A 194 18.81 2.54 14.93
N ALA A 195 19.68 3.00 15.85
CA ALA A 195 19.32 4.08 16.72
C ALA A 195 18.93 5.29 15.86
N SER A 196 17.82 5.95 16.18
CA SER A 196 17.54 7.28 15.68
C SER A 196 18.75 8.14 16.00
N GLU A 197 19.36 8.76 14.99
CA GLU A 197 20.45 9.70 15.21
C GLU A 197 19.92 10.88 16.03
N GLU A 198 20.16 10.86 17.35
CA GLU A 198 20.40 12.11 18.09
C GLU A 198 21.76 12.59 17.61
N PRO A 199 21.92 13.86 17.21
CA PRO A 199 23.24 14.37 16.81
C PRO A 199 24.15 14.32 18.02
N ASN A 200 25.12 13.40 17.98
CA ASN A 200 26.16 13.34 19.00
C ASN A 200 27.03 14.59 18.87
N THR A 201 27.03 15.43 19.89
CA THR A 201 27.74 16.71 19.94
C THR A 201 29.26 16.58 19.95
N ASP A 202 29.82 15.38 19.95
CA ASP A 202 31.26 15.13 20.09
C ASP A 202 32.04 14.87 18.78
N GLY A 203 31.43 15.14 17.62
CA GLY A 203 32.17 15.14 16.34
C GLY A 203 32.78 13.81 15.88
N LYS A 204 32.63 12.71 16.63
CA LYS A 204 32.99 11.37 16.21
C LYS A 204 31.76 10.71 15.59
N LYS A 205 31.77 10.53 14.26
CA LYS A 205 30.83 9.68 13.57
C LYS A 205 30.93 8.28 14.17
N SER A 206 29.96 7.89 15.02
CA SER A 206 29.80 6.49 15.33
C SER A 206 29.51 5.77 14.02
N GLU A 207 30.30 4.78 13.66
CA GLU A 207 29.95 3.86 12.59
C GLU A 207 28.68 3.12 13.03
N VAL A 208 27.54 3.68 12.67
CA VAL A 208 26.27 2.98 12.79
C VAL A 208 26.40 1.77 11.88
N ASN A 209 26.36 0.58 12.45
CA ASN A 209 26.40 -0.67 11.71
C ASN A 209 25.14 -0.77 10.85
N ARG A 210 25.18 -0.21 9.64
CA ARG A 210 24.06 -0.20 8.70
C ARG A 210 24.16 -1.43 7.82
N PRO A 211 23.17 -2.32 7.81
CA PRO A 211 23.20 -3.48 6.93
C PRO A 211 23.25 -3.00 5.47
N ARG A 212 24.22 -3.51 4.74
CA ARG A 212 24.38 -3.25 3.31
C ARG A 212 23.63 -4.33 2.55
N VAL A 213 22.70 -3.89 1.71
CA VAL A 213 22.02 -4.82 0.79
C VAL A 213 22.85 -4.84 -0.50
N ARG A 214 23.49 -5.97 -0.79
CA ARG A 214 24.29 -6.13 -2.02
C ARG A 214 23.47 -6.80 -3.09
N TYR A 215 23.56 -6.27 -4.29
CA TYR A 215 23.06 -6.91 -5.50
C TYR A 215 24.08 -7.91 -6.03
N VAL A 216 23.65 -9.10 -6.43
CA VAL A 216 24.50 -10.06 -7.12
C VAL A 216 24.51 -9.69 -8.60
N GLU A 217 25.67 -9.30 -9.11
CA GLU A 217 25.86 -8.89 -10.50
C GLU A 217 25.42 -10.00 -11.47
N GLY A 218 24.56 -9.67 -12.44
CA GLY A 218 24.10 -10.61 -13.47
C GLY A 218 22.62 -11.01 -13.42
N ALA A 219 21.84 -10.59 -12.40
CA ALA A 219 20.41 -10.83 -12.39
C ALA A 219 19.69 -9.77 -13.25
N SER A 220 19.21 -10.13 -14.43
CA SER A 220 18.31 -9.27 -15.19
C SER A 220 16.90 -9.31 -14.56
N MET A 221 16.17 -8.18 -14.61
CA MET A 221 14.83 -8.05 -14.03
C MET A 221 13.78 -9.05 -14.59
N ASN A 222 14.09 -9.75 -15.68
CA ASN A 222 13.14 -10.64 -16.37
C ASN A 222 13.21 -12.11 -15.95
N SER A 223 14.05 -12.48 -14.97
CA SER A 223 14.30 -13.88 -14.64
C SER A 223 14.52 -14.17 -13.15
N ILE A 224 13.85 -13.43 -12.25
CA ILE A 224 13.82 -13.83 -10.84
C ILE A 224 12.70 -14.85 -10.65
N TRP A 225 12.94 -16.09 -11.02
CA TRP A 225 12.22 -17.21 -10.45
C TRP A 225 12.91 -17.54 -9.12
N VAL A 226 12.25 -17.24 -8.01
CA VAL A 226 12.63 -17.79 -6.72
C VAL A 226 12.32 -19.28 -6.77
N ASN A 227 13.29 -20.08 -7.18
CA ASN A 227 13.17 -21.51 -7.07
C ASN A 227 13.40 -21.85 -5.59
N HIS A 228 12.34 -22.27 -4.89
CA HIS A 228 12.40 -22.73 -3.51
C HIS A 228 13.11 -24.10 -3.41
N SER A 229 14.36 -24.18 -3.82
CA SER A 229 15.22 -25.29 -3.40
C SER A 229 16.06 -24.78 -2.24
N LEU A 230 15.59 -25.03 -1.04
CA LEU A 230 16.39 -24.96 0.18
C LEU A 230 17.51 -26.01 0.03
N GLY A 231 18.69 -25.57 -0.37
CA GLY A 231 19.88 -26.38 -0.35
C GLY A 231 20.60 -26.15 0.98
N ILE A 232 20.89 -27.20 1.72
CA ILE A 232 21.78 -27.15 2.88
C ILE A 232 23.19 -27.43 2.35
N ASP A 233 24.14 -26.52 2.59
CA ASP A 233 25.54 -26.76 2.31
C ASP A 233 26.00 -27.98 3.13
N PRO A 234 26.35 -29.10 2.50
CA PRO A 234 26.78 -30.31 3.20
C PRO A 234 28.06 -30.16 4.01
N ALA A 235 28.90 -29.15 3.72
CA ALA A 235 30.16 -28.91 4.43
C ALA A 235 29.97 -28.04 5.68
N THR A 236 28.95 -27.17 5.70
CA THR A 236 28.76 -26.22 6.81
C THR A 236 27.43 -26.38 7.53
N GLY A 237 26.51 -27.20 7.02
CA GLY A 237 25.14 -27.36 7.56
C GLY A 237 24.26 -26.11 7.48
N LYS A 238 24.68 -25.10 6.74
CA LYS A 238 23.96 -23.83 6.59
C LYS A 238 23.07 -23.84 5.34
N GLU A 239 21.89 -23.24 5.45
CA GLU A 239 21.02 -23.03 4.30
C GLU A 239 21.62 -22.00 3.34
N ILE A 240 21.75 -22.38 2.06
CA ILE A 240 22.24 -21.52 0.99
C ILE A 240 21.10 -21.16 0.07
N PHE A 241 20.86 -19.86 -0.10
CA PHE A 241 20.00 -19.35 -1.17
C PHE A 241 20.85 -19.12 -2.42
N VAL A 242 20.72 -19.98 -3.41
CA VAL A 242 21.36 -19.79 -4.72
C VAL A 242 20.34 -19.17 -5.66
N ALA A 243 20.51 -17.90 -6.00
CA ALA A 243 19.84 -17.33 -7.17
C ALA A 243 20.56 -17.85 -8.42
N ARG A 244 19.97 -18.80 -9.14
CA ARG A 244 20.43 -19.17 -10.47
C ARG A 244 19.73 -18.28 -11.49
N ASN A 245 20.52 -17.64 -12.36
CA ASN A 245 20.03 -17.20 -13.65
C ASN A 245 19.47 -18.42 -14.37
N GLY A 246 18.18 -18.41 -14.68
CA GLY A 246 17.58 -19.50 -15.42
C GLY A 246 18.08 -19.49 -16.84
N ASP A 247 18.65 -20.61 -17.27
CA ASP A 247 18.72 -20.96 -18.67
C ASP A 247 17.30 -21.15 -19.18
N LEU A 248 16.91 -20.34 -20.15
CA LEU A 248 15.87 -20.64 -21.13
C LEU A 248 16.56 -20.93 -22.45
#